data_659b705affbee7a57e2b16a28135b1c3
#
_entry.id   659b705affbee7a57e2b16a28135b1c3
#
_cell.length_a   1.000
_cell.length_b   1.000
_cell.length_c   1.000
_cell.angle_alpha   90.00
_cell.angle_beta   90.00
_cell.angle_gamma   90.00
#
_symmetry.space_group_name_H-M   'P 1'
#
loop_
_entity.id
_entity.type
_entity.pdbx_description
1 polymer ?
#
loop_
_entity_poly.entity_id
_entity_poly.type
_entity_poly.pdbx_seq_one_letter_code
_entity_poly.pdbx_strand_id
1 'polypeptide(L)'
;MRKTIILFIFLHVLSYAFPIYFKHIGMKEGLSQLSVMSIYQDELGRMWFGTEEGLSVFDGVHVTTHKPTLKNETNKETTVGNSIDFITGDNQGNIYFNSDNSLVQYNLHTQQFNSLKQSGVTAVAFGNDRLWV
;
A
#
# COMPACT_ATOMS: atom_id res chain seq x y z
N MET A 1 19.70 4.11 52.13
CA MET A 1 19.47 5.35 51.37
C MET A 1 20.08 5.38 49.96
N ARG A 2 21.37 5.06 49.74
CA ARG A 2 21.96 5.11 48.39
C ARG A 2 21.29 4.15 47.36
N LYS A 3 20.91 2.93 47.77
CA LYS A 3 20.24 1.96 46.89
C LYS A 3 18.81 2.36 46.50
N THR A 4 18.08 3.05 47.40
CA THR A 4 16.72 3.52 47.12
C THR A 4 16.72 4.70 46.15
N ILE A 5 17.75 5.57 46.23
CA ILE A 5 17.89 6.71 45.30
C ILE A 5 18.19 6.21 43.90
N ILE A 6 19.05 5.18 43.74
CA ILE A 6 19.39 4.59 42.42
C ILE A 6 18.14 3.95 41.81
N LEU A 7 17.30 3.27 42.58
CA LEU A 7 16.04 2.69 42.08
C LEU A 7 15.08 3.78 41.58
N PHE A 8 14.98 4.90 42.30
CA PHE A 8 14.12 6.04 41.90
C PHE A 8 14.60 6.71 40.62
N ILE A 9 15.91 6.84 40.43
CA ILE A 9 16.50 7.40 39.19
C ILE A 9 16.24 6.44 38.01
N PHE A 10 16.36 5.12 38.23
CA PHE A 10 16.12 4.11 37.19
C PHE A 10 14.65 4.07 36.77
N LEU A 11 13.71 4.27 37.71
CA LEU A 11 12.28 4.34 37.42
C LEU A 11 11.90 5.59 36.61
N HIS A 12 12.59 6.71 36.82
CA HIS A 12 12.35 7.95 36.06
C HIS A 12 12.87 7.88 34.62
N VAL A 13 13.96 7.14 34.36
CA VAL A 13 14.52 6.98 33.01
C VAL A 13 13.58 6.14 32.12
N LEU A 14 12.79 5.24 32.70
CA LEU A 14 11.82 4.42 31.97
C LEU A 14 10.52 5.17 31.58
N SER A 15 10.32 6.40 32.08
CA SER A 15 9.12 7.19 31.84
C SER A 15 9.20 8.11 30.60
N TYR A 16 10.25 8.04 29.80
CA TYR A 16 10.30 8.77 28.54
C TYR A 16 9.39 8.07 27.52
N ALA A 17 8.13 8.47 27.48
CA ALA A 17 7.25 8.14 26.38
C ALA A 17 7.80 8.79 25.11
N PHE A 18 8.16 8.00 24.10
CA PHE A 18 8.53 8.55 22.81
C PHE A 18 7.31 9.25 22.22
N PRO A 19 7.45 10.51 21.77
CA PRO A 19 6.33 11.20 21.14
C PRO A 19 5.93 10.45 19.88
N ILE A 20 4.64 10.13 19.77
CA ILE A 20 4.08 9.56 18.55
C ILE A 20 3.85 10.72 17.59
N TYR A 21 4.49 10.67 16.43
CA TYR A 21 4.30 11.66 15.37
C TYR A 21 3.32 11.08 14.34
N PHE A 22 2.28 11.86 14.02
CA PHE A 22 1.36 11.55 12.94
C PHE A 22 1.74 12.39 11.72
N LYS A 23 1.87 11.74 10.56
CA LYS A 23 2.01 12.42 9.27
C LYS A 23 0.67 12.33 8.55
N HIS A 24 0.13 13.47 8.17
CA HIS A 24 -1.06 13.53 7.34
C HIS A 24 -0.65 13.36 5.87
N ILE A 25 -1.33 12.47 5.15
CA ILE A 25 -1.17 12.27 3.71
C ILE A 25 -2.53 12.52 3.07
N GLY A 26 -2.61 13.57 2.28
CA GLY A 26 -3.83 13.96 1.58
C GLY A 26 -3.54 14.34 0.13
N MET A 27 -4.48 15.00 -0.51
CA MET A 27 -4.34 15.43 -1.91
C MET A 27 -3.20 16.44 -2.11
N LYS A 28 -2.89 17.25 -1.11
CA LYS A 28 -1.75 18.19 -1.15
C LYS A 28 -0.41 17.47 -1.21
N GLU A 29 -0.32 16.31 -0.59
CA GLU A 29 0.85 15.44 -0.58
C GLU A 29 0.91 14.52 -1.81
N GLY A 30 -0.12 14.53 -2.66
CA GLY A 30 -0.15 13.79 -3.93
C GLY A 30 -1.08 12.57 -3.93
N LEU A 31 -1.90 12.36 -2.89
CA LEU A 31 -2.89 11.29 -2.89
C LEU A 31 -3.90 11.50 -4.02
N SER A 32 -4.25 10.43 -4.75
CA SER A 32 -5.16 10.51 -5.91
C SER A 32 -6.56 10.95 -5.52
N GLN A 33 -7.03 10.51 -4.34
CA GLN A 33 -8.36 10.86 -3.82
C GLN A 33 -8.40 10.60 -2.31
N LEU A 34 -9.28 11.30 -1.58
CA LEU A 34 -9.36 11.20 -0.11
C LEU A 34 -10.06 9.94 0.40
N SER A 35 -10.89 9.30 -0.43
CA SER A 35 -11.52 8.01 -0.09
C SER A 35 -10.50 6.89 -0.26
N VAL A 36 -9.77 6.57 0.79
CA VAL A 36 -8.85 5.43 0.83
C VAL A 36 -9.62 4.19 1.23
N MET A 37 -9.74 3.22 0.31
CA MET A 37 -10.49 1.98 0.50
C MET A 37 -9.61 0.86 1.08
N SER A 38 -8.31 0.88 0.76
CA SER A 38 -7.36 -0.13 1.25
C SER A 38 -5.96 0.44 1.43
N ILE A 39 -5.22 -0.16 2.36
CA ILE A 39 -3.83 0.20 2.67
C ILE A 39 -3.01 -1.08 2.76
N TYR A 40 -1.83 -1.07 2.15
CA TYR A 40 -0.88 -2.17 2.21
C TYR A 40 0.55 -1.61 2.36
N GLN A 41 1.39 -2.27 3.16
CA GLN A 41 2.81 -1.95 3.26
C GLN A 41 3.63 -3.05 2.59
N ASP A 42 4.47 -2.67 1.63
CA ASP A 42 5.36 -3.63 0.95
C ASP A 42 6.66 -3.90 1.74
N GLU A 43 7.44 -4.85 1.23
CA GLU A 43 8.72 -5.27 1.83
C GLU A 43 9.79 -4.18 1.85
N LEU A 44 9.65 -3.12 1.07
CA LEU A 44 10.51 -1.94 1.08
C LEU A 44 10.04 -0.86 2.05
N GLY A 45 8.93 -1.12 2.78
CA GLY A 45 8.33 -0.20 3.73
C GLY A 45 7.48 0.91 3.08
N ARG A 46 7.22 0.86 1.77
CA ARG A 46 6.34 1.83 1.10
C ARG A 46 4.88 1.51 1.42
N MET A 47 4.10 2.57 1.55
CA MET A 47 2.66 2.46 1.81
C MET A 47 1.87 2.60 0.50
N TRP A 48 1.04 1.63 0.22
CA TRP A 48 0.15 1.58 -0.94
C TRP A 48 -1.27 1.93 -0.51
N PHE A 49 -1.90 2.85 -1.21
CA PHE A 49 -3.26 3.32 -0.95
C PHE A 49 -4.13 3.05 -2.17
N GLY A 50 -5.12 2.19 -2.01
CA GLY A 50 -6.19 2.02 -2.98
C GLY A 50 -7.26 3.07 -2.77
N THR A 51 -7.61 3.78 -3.82
CA THR A 51 -8.63 4.83 -3.81
C THR A 51 -9.66 4.61 -4.92
N GLU A 52 -10.72 5.38 -4.93
CA GLU A 52 -11.69 5.37 -6.03
C GLU A 52 -11.12 5.94 -7.34
N GLU A 53 -9.95 6.59 -7.32
CA GLU A 53 -9.33 7.20 -8.50
C GLU A 53 -7.90 6.70 -8.77
N GLY A 54 -7.57 5.50 -8.34
CA GLY A 54 -6.30 4.86 -8.65
C GLY A 54 -5.50 4.42 -7.45
N LEU A 55 -4.26 4.04 -7.72
CA LEU A 55 -3.30 3.51 -6.78
C LEU A 55 -2.27 4.59 -6.43
N SER A 56 -2.16 4.95 -5.17
CA SER A 56 -1.15 5.89 -4.68
C SER A 56 -0.11 5.16 -3.85
N VAL A 57 1.16 5.53 -4.01
CA VAL A 57 2.30 4.92 -3.31
C VAL A 57 3.08 6.01 -2.59
N PHE A 58 3.28 5.85 -1.30
CA PHE A 58 4.12 6.71 -0.47
C PHE A 58 5.43 6.00 -0.14
N ASP A 59 6.55 6.58 -0.53
CA ASP A 59 7.90 6.03 -0.34
C ASP A 59 8.58 6.50 0.97
N GLY A 60 7.84 7.20 1.82
CA GLY A 60 8.36 7.86 3.03
C GLY A 60 8.53 9.36 2.87
N VAL A 61 8.69 9.86 1.65
CA VAL A 61 8.90 11.28 1.31
C VAL A 61 7.82 11.80 0.37
N HIS A 62 7.60 11.11 -0.75
CA HIS A 62 6.69 11.53 -1.83
C HIS A 62 5.55 10.54 -2.02
N VAL A 63 4.43 11.04 -2.51
CA VAL A 63 3.33 10.22 -3.01
C VAL A 63 3.35 10.23 -4.53
N THR A 64 3.35 9.03 -5.14
CA THR A 64 3.21 8.85 -6.59
C THR A 64 1.90 8.15 -6.88
N THR A 65 1.13 8.67 -7.83
CA THR A 65 -0.14 8.08 -8.23
C THR A 65 0.02 7.30 -9.54
N HIS A 66 -0.53 6.10 -9.57
CA HIS A 66 -0.59 5.22 -10.72
C HIS A 66 -2.04 4.96 -11.10
N LYS A 67 -2.36 5.12 -12.39
CA LYS A 67 -3.61 4.63 -12.96
C LYS A 67 -3.32 3.30 -13.63
N PRO A 68 -3.98 2.20 -13.23
CA PRO A 68 -3.71 0.90 -13.82
C PRO A 68 -4.03 0.92 -15.32
N THR A 69 -3.01 0.78 -16.14
CA THR A 69 -3.13 0.70 -17.60
C THR A 69 -2.58 -0.63 -18.08
N LEU A 70 -3.33 -1.31 -18.94
CA LEU A 70 -2.91 -2.54 -19.58
C LEU A 70 -2.61 -2.26 -21.04
N LYS A 71 -1.55 -2.89 -21.55
CA LYS A 71 -1.28 -2.93 -22.98
C LYS A 71 -1.96 -4.13 -23.60
N ASN A 72 -2.77 -3.89 -24.63
CA ASN A 72 -3.32 -4.98 -25.45
C ASN A 72 -2.29 -5.46 -26.49
N GLU A 73 -2.64 -6.51 -27.25
CA GLU A 73 -1.78 -7.08 -28.29
C GLU A 73 -1.33 -6.06 -29.35
N THR A 74 -2.04 -4.95 -29.50
CA THR A 74 -1.72 -3.84 -30.41
C THR A 74 -0.94 -2.71 -29.74
N ASN A 75 -0.36 -2.92 -28.55
CA ASN A 75 0.32 -1.92 -27.73
C ASN A 75 -0.55 -0.68 -27.37
N LYS A 76 -1.86 -0.76 -27.52
CA LYS A 76 -2.77 0.29 -27.08
C LYS A 76 -2.97 0.17 -25.57
N GLU A 77 -2.69 1.25 -24.85
CA GLU A 77 -2.95 1.33 -23.42
C GLU A 77 -4.44 1.53 -23.17
N THR A 78 -4.97 0.74 -22.26
CA THR A 78 -6.38 0.84 -21.80
C THR A 78 -6.38 0.84 -20.29
N THR A 79 -7.04 1.82 -19.68
CA THR A 79 -7.26 1.86 -18.23
C THR A 79 -8.18 0.71 -17.85
N VAL A 80 -7.81 -0.08 -16.83
CA VAL A 80 -8.56 -1.27 -16.39
C VAL A 80 -9.74 -0.89 -15.52
N GLY A 81 -9.65 0.24 -14.86
CA GLY A 81 -10.62 0.78 -13.91
C GLY A 81 -9.94 1.78 -13.00
N ASN A 82 -10.70 2.44 -12.15
CA ASN A 82 -10.17 3.43 -11.24
C ASN A 82 -10.29 3.01 -9.77
N SER A 83 -11.39 2.34 -9.37
CA SER A 83 -11.61 1.98 -7.97
C SER A 83 -10.75 0.79 -7.56
N ILE A 84 -10.02 0.95 -6.47
CA ILE A 84 -9.14 -0.06 -5.88
C ILE A 84 -9.55 -0.27 -4.44
N ASP A 85 -10.28 -1.35 -4.19
CA ASP A 85 -10.87 -1.65 -2.88
C ASP A 85 -10.00 -2.57 -2.02
N PHE A 86 -9.13 -3.37 -2.66
CA PHE A 86 -8.26 -4.33 -1.98
C PHE A 86 -6.86 -4.33 -2.57
N ILE A 87 -5.85 -4.38 -1.69
CA ILE A 87 -4.44 -4.49 -2.07
C ILE A 87 -3.77 -5.54 -1.19
N THR A 88 -2.91 -6.35 -1.79
CA THR A 88 -2.03 -7.28 -1.10
C THR A 88 -0.72 -7.45 -1.88
N GLY A 89 0.29 -8.10 -1.31
CA GLY A 89 1.55 -8.39 -1.98
C GLY A 89 2.11 -9.75 -1.58
N ASP A 90 3.02 -10.28 -2.40
CA ASP A 90 3.67 -11.58 -2.17
C ASP A 90 5.02 -11.47 -1.44
N ASN A 91 5.46 -10.27 -1.10
CA ASN A 91 6.81 -9.96 -0.58
C ASN A 91 7.95 -10.45 -1.50
N GLN A 92 7.66 -10.57 -2.81
CA GLN A 92 8.61 -10.97 -3.85
C GLN A 92 8.61 -9.97 -5.02
N GLY A 93 8.12 -8.77 -4.77
CA GLY A 93 8.06 -7.69 -5.74
C GLY A 93 6.79 -7.64 -6.56
N ASN A 94 5.72 -8.34 -6.18
CA ASN A 94 4.43 -8.21 -6.84
C ASN A 94 3.37 -7.69 -5.86
N ILE A 95 2.63 -6.70 -6.34
CA ILE A 95 1.47 -6.12 -5.67
C ILE A 95 0.23 -6.55 -6.46
N TYR A 96 -0.75 -7.09 -5.78
CA TYR A 96 -2.01 -7.54 -6.34
C TYR A 96 -3.14 -6.68 -5.80
N PHE A 97 -4.04 -6.26 -6.68
CA PHE A 97 -5.19 -5.46 -6.30
C PHE A 97 -6.36 -5.71 -7.26
N ASN A 98 -7.57 -5.43 -6.80
CA ASN A 98 -8.68 -5.31 -7.74
C ASN A 98 -8.69 -3.90 -8.33
N SER A 99 -9.03 -3.81 -9.60
CA SER A 99 -9.34 -2.55 -10.27
C SER A 99 -10.74 -2.71 -10.86
N ASP A 100 -11.71 -2.03 -10.27
CA ASP A 100 -13.13 -2.39 -10.38
C ASP A 100 -13.33 -3.88 -10.08
N ASN A 101 -13.74 -4.70 -11.04
CA ASN A 101 -13.93 -6.14 -10.87
C ASN A 101 -12.81 -7.01 -11.45
N SER A 102 -11.69 -6.41 -11.82
CA SER A 102 -10.54 -7.10 -12.43
C SER A 102 -9.42 -7.30 -11.43
N LEU A 103 -8.74 -8.45 -11.50
CA LEU A 103 -7.51 -8.69 -10.76
C LEU A 103 -6.31 -8.20 -11.56
N VAL A 104 -5.56 -7.31 -10.97
CA VAL A 104 -4.36 -6.72 -11.57
C VAL A 104 -3.14 -7.00 -10.68
N GLN A 105 -2.04 -7.35 -11.32
CA GLN A 105 -0.71 -7.43 -10.74
C GLN A 105 0.10 -6.22 -11.16
N TYR A 106 0.79 -5.59 -10.23
CA TYR A 106 1.85 -4.64 -10.51
C TYR A 106 3.19 -5.24 -10.10
N ASN A 107 4.13 -5.32 -11.02
CA ASN A 107 5.47 -5.81 -10.73
C ASN A 107 6.40 -4.63 -10.43
N LEU A 108 7.02 -4.63 -9.25
CA LEU A 108 7.87 -3.54 -8.75
C LEU A 108 9.18 -3.39 -9.53
N HIS A 109 9.69 -4.47 -10.12
CA HIS A 109 10.96 -4.45 -10.86
C HIS A 109 10.77 -3.94 -12.28
N THR A 110 9.72 -4.41 -12.96
CA THR A 110 9.43 -4.01 -14.34
C THR A 110 8.57 -2.77 -14.44
N GLN A 111 7.92 -2.37 -13.33
CA GLN A 111 6.95 -1.26 -13.25
C GLN A 111 5.78 -1.42 -14.23
N GLN A 112 5.37 -2.66 -14.47
CA GLN A 112 4.30 -2.99 -15.41
C GLN A 112 3.08 -3.56 -14.70
N PHE A 113 1.91 -3.25 -15.26
CA PHE A 113 0.64 -3.83 -14.86
C PHE A 113 0.30 -5.01 -15.76
N ASN A 114 -0.18 -6.10 -15.15
CA ASN A 114 -0.66 -7.29 -15.83
C ASN A 114 -2.06 -7.62 -15.33
N SER A 115 -3.00 -7.88 -16.22
CA SER A 115 -4.31 -8.40 -15.83
C SER A 115 -4.24 -9.91 -15.65
N LEU A 116 -4.64 -10.39 -14.48
CA LEU A 116 -4.68 -11.82 -14.16
C LEU A 116 -6.09 -12.41 -14.33
N LYS A 117 -7.13 -11.61 -14.07
CA LYS A 117 -8.53 -12.00 -14.20
C LYS A 117 -9.36 -10.75 -14.52
N GLN A 118 -10.24 -10.84 -15.51
CA GLN A 118 -10.96 -9.68 -16.05
C GLN A 118 -12.34 -9.43 -15.44
N SER A 119 -12.86 -10.32 -14.58
CA SER A 119 -14.18 -10.12 -13.99
C SER A 119 -14.40 -10.96 -12.73
N GLY A 120 -15.33 -10.51 -11.90
CA GLY A 120 -15.79 -11.24 -10.73
C GLY A 120 -14.82 -11.22 -9.55
N VAL A 121 -13.94 -10.21 -9.48
CA VAL A 121 -13.02 -10.03 -8.36
C VAL A 121 -13.64 -9.09 -7.34
N THR A 122 -13.94 -9.62 -6.18
CA THR A 122 -14.57 -8.87 -5.07
C THR A 122 -13.65 -8.72 -3.86
N ALA A 123 -12.59 -9.51 -3.78
CA ALA A 123 -11.57 -9.43 -2.75
C ALA A 123 -10.27 -10.07 -3.25
N VAL A 124 -9.15 -9.65 -2.68
CA VAL A 124 -7.82 -10.21 -2.96
C VAL A 124 -7.06 -10.35 -1.65
N ALA A 125 -6.44 -11.49 -1.43
CA ALA A 125 -5.56 -11.72 -0.29
C ALA A 125 -4.39 -12.62 -0.68
N PHE A 126 -3.21 -12.41 -0.11
CA PHE A 126 -2.06 -13.29 -0.28
C PHE A 126 -1.69 -13.91 1.07
N GLY A 127 -1.47 -15.22 1.08
CA GLY A 127 -1.07 -15.95 2.26
C GLY A 127 -0.73 -17.40 1.95
N ASN A 128 0.18 -18.00 2.70
CA ASN A 128 0.68 -19.36 2.49
C ASN A 128 1.15 -19.60 1.04
N ASP A 129 1.90 -18.65 0.48
CA ASP A 129 2.41 -18.65 -0.91
C ASP A 129 1.32 -18.82 -1.99
N ARG A 130 0.11 -18.36 -1.70
CA ARG A 130 -1.03 -18.40 -2.61
C ARG A 130 -1.77 -17.07 -2.64
N LEU A 131 -2.22 -16.72 -3.83
CA LEU A 131 -3.15 -15.61 -4.05
C LEU A 131 -4.58 -16.15 -4.00
N TRP A 132 -5.38 -15.59 -3.12
CA TRP A 132 -6.81 -15.90 -2.95
C TRP A 132 -7.63 -14.77 -3.60
N VAL A 133 -8.64 -15.14 -4.37
CA VAL A 133 -9.48 -14.22 -5.15
C VAL A 133 -10.94 -14.62 -5.04
#